data_621f610045c8a3d469b59755c36d6416
#
_entry.id   621f610045c8a3d469b59755c36d6416
#
_cell.length_a   1.000
_cell.length_b   1.000
_cell.length_c   1.000
_cell.angle_alpha   90.00
_cell.angle_beta   90.00
_cell.angle_gamma   90.00
#
_symmetry.space_group_name_H-M   'P 1'
#
loop_
_entity.id
_entity.type
_entity.pdbx_description
1 polymer ?
#
loop_
_entity_poly.entity_id
_entity_poly.type
_entity_poly.pdbx_seq_one_letter_code
_entity_poly.pdbx_strand_id
1 'polypeptide(L)'
;MAAEEVLDRIYEIVGVKNRNQLSQKIGKTPSTIAGWIERDKVPMDILYKIADEYNTSMDFLLDGIRKNEYQANKVTDGYWIKKLNQKVGAGTSVDITEVDVIDEDDRFFVPFTFFKTLMKNEKLRMAQVDGYSMVPMLHPDDWVIFEKTKEFRGDGLYIIMYNDNLMVKILQKTPRGNLYIKSTNKDYESFELDEDTYESCQIIGKVIKCII
;
A
#
# COMPACT_ATOMS: atom_id res chain seq x y z
N MET A 1 -25.03 -25.63 1.76
CA MET A 1 -23.88 -25.95 0.88
C MET A 1 -23.97 -27.45 0.59
N ALA A 2 -24.17 -27.81 -0.66
CA ALA A 2 -24.40 -29.20 -1.02
C ALA A 2 -23.09 -29.99 -0.95
N ALA A 3 -23.11 -31.14 -0.27
CA ALA A 3 -21.92 -32.01 -0.17
C ALA A 3 -21.42 -32.49 -1.53
N GLU A 4 -22.29 -32.58 -2.52
CA GLU A 4 -21.93 -32.91 -3.91
C GLU A 4 -21.00 -31.86 -4.53
N GLU A 5 -21.32 -30.59 -4.36
CA GLU A 5 -20.46 -29.48 -4.88
C GLU A 5 -19.07 -29.48 -4.24
N VAL A 6 -19.02 -29.78 -2.93
CA VAL A 6 -17.74 -29.89 -2.20
C VAL A 6 -16.94 -31.09 -2.73
N LEU A 7 -17.60 -32.24 -2.98
CA LEU A 7 -16.94 -33.41 -3.55
C LEU A 7 -16.44 -33.19 -4.97
N ASP A 8 -17.17 -32.44 -5.79
CA ASP A 8 -16.73 -32.12 -7.14
C ASP A 8 -15.45 -31.29 -7.14
N ARG A 9 -15.34 -30.31 -6.23
CA ARG A 9 -14.10 -29.54 -6.03
C ARG A 9 -12.96 -30.40 -5.47
N ILE A 10 -13.27 -31.33 -4.58
CA ILE A 10 -12.30 -32.33 -4.10
C ILE A 10 -11.81 -33.20 -5.28
N TYR A 11 -12.71 -33.69 -6.13
CA TYR A 11 -12.32 -34.48 -7.31
C TYR A 11 -11.39 -33.70 -8.21
N GLU A 12 -11.68 -32.42 -8.46
CA GLU A 12 -10.84 -31.52 -9.24
C GLU A 12 -9.43 -31.40 -8.64
N ILE A 13 -9.32 -31.07 -7.37
CA ILE A 13 -8.03 -30.83 -6.70
C ILE A 13 -7.20 -32.11 -6.56
N VAL A 14 -7.83 -33.23 -6.21
CA VAL A 14 -7.17 -34.54 -6.04
C VAL A 14 -6.83 -35.17 -7.38
N GLY A 15 -7.40 -34.66 -8.48
CA GLY A 15 -7.19 -35.20 -9.84
C GLY A 15 -7.85 -36.55 -10.07
N VAL A 16 -9.05 -36.77 -9.51
CA VAL A 16 -9.81 -38.02 -9.63
C VAL A 16 -11.17 -37.76 -10.27
N LYS A 17 -11.76 -38.79 -10.89
CA LYS A 17 -13.00 -38.67 -11.69
C LYS A 17 -14.25 -39.21 -10.98
N ASN A 18 -14.06 -39.96 -9.93
CA ASN A 18 -15.18 -40.64 -9.26
C ASN A 18 -14.86 -41.03 -7.80
N ARG A 19 -15.92 -41.41 -7.08
CA ARG A 19 -15.89 -41.80 -5.68
C ARG A 19 -14.91 -42.92 -5.39
N ASN A 20 -14.80 -43.93 -6.28
CA ASN A 20 -13.92 -45.08 -6.05
C ASN A 20 -12.44 -44.68 -6.09
N GLN A 21 -12.09 -43.80 -7.00
CA GLN A 21 -10.72 -43.25 -7.09
C GLN A 21 -10.40 -42.35 -5.88
N LEU A 22 -11.35 -41.51 -5.47
CA LEU A 22 -11.18 -40.67 -4.28
C LEU A 22 -11.01 -41.55 -3.03
N SER A 23 -11.82 -42.61 -2.87
CA SER A 23 -11.75 -43.52 -1.71
C SER A 23 -10.34 -44.11 -1.53
N GLN A 24 -9.69 -44.51 -2.63
CA GLN A 24 -8.32 -45.02 -2.62
C GLN A 24 -7.30 -43.98 -2.21
N LYS A 25 -7.47 -42.73 -2.66
CA LYS A 25 -6.56 -41.63 -2.38
C LYS A 25 -6.60 -41.18 -0.92
N ILE A 26 -7.80 -41.03 -0.36
CA ILE A 26 -7.98 -40.53 1.01
C ILE A 26 -8.08 -41.61 2.09
N GLY A 27 -7.96 -42.87 1.70
CA GLY A 27 -8.03 -44.04 2.64
C GLY A 27 -9.40 -44.21 3.29
N LYS A 28 -10.48 -43.90 2.60
CA LYS A 28 -11.86 -44.11 3.07
C LYS A 28 -12.58 -45.09 2.15
N THR A 29 -13.68 -45.71 2.64
CA THR A 29 -14.48 -46.61 1.79
C THR A 29 -15.43 -45.81 0.88
N PRO A 30 -15.79 -46.34 -0.31
CA PRO A 30 -16.78 -45.67 -1.17
C PRO A 30 -18.13 -45.45 -0.50
N SER A 31 -18.53 -46.35 0.41
CA SER A 31 -19.75 -46.21 1.22
C SER A 31 -19.68 -45.06 2.22
N THR A 32 -18.49 -44.80 2.78
CA THR A 32 -18.29 -43.65 3.66
C THR A 32 -18.53 -42.33 2.90
N ILE A 33 -17.99 -42.23 1.66
CA ILE A 33 -18.17 -41.05 0.82
C ILE A 33 -19.65 -40.92 0.38
N ALA A 34 -20.32 -42.01 0.06
CA ALA A 34 -21.77 -42.01 -0.21
C ALA A 34 -22.57 -41.45 0.97
N GLY A 35 -22.24 -41.86 2.19
CA GLY A 35 -22.87 -41.35 3.39
C GLY A 35 -22.62 -39.87 3.67
N TRP A 36 -21.60 -39.25 3.11
CA TRP A 36 -21.41 -37.76 3.15
C TRP A 36 -22.45 -37.07 2.27
N ILE A 37 -22.71 -37.61 1.08
CA ILE A 37 -23.74 -37.10 0.16
C ILE A 37 -25.12 -37.22 0.79
N GLU A 38 -25.45 -38.39 1.34
CA GLU A 38 -26.76 -38.64 1.99
C GLU A 38 -27.02 -37.72 3.19
N ARG A 39 -25.98 -37.37 3.94
CA ARG A 39 -26.06 -36.45 5.09
C ARG A 39 -25.84 -34.98 4.72
N ASP A 40 -25.65 -34.69 3.44
CA ASP A 40 -25.28 -33.37 2.91
C ASP A 40 -24.13 -32.69 3.68
N LYS A 41 -23.12 -33.49 4.07
CA LYS A 41 -22.01 -32.99 4.88
C LYS A 41 -20.74 -33.81 4.70
N VAL A 42 -19.68 -33.14 4.20
CA VAL A 42 -18.31 -33.64 4.21
C VAL A 42 -17.65 -33.28 5.55
N PRO A 43 -16.99 -34.24 6.25
CA PRO A 43 -16.35 -33.98 7.53
C PRO A 43 -15.21 -32.95 7.41
N MET A 44 -15.12 -32.05 8.38
CA MET A 44 -14.14 -30.96 8.36
C MET A 44 -12.70 -31.46 8.45
N ASP A 45 -12.43 -32.52 9.17
CA ASP A 45 -11.11 -33.14 9.28
C ASP A 45 -10.60 -33.66 7.93
N ILE A 46 -11.50 -34.16 7.09
CA ILE A 46 -11.16 -34.56 5.71
C ILE A 46 -10.85 -33.34 4.85
N LEU A 47 -11.63 -32.26 4.99
CA LEU A 47 -11.40 -31.02 4.25
C LEU A 47 -10.05 -30.39 4.62
N TYR A 48 -9.73 -30.33 5.92
CA TYR A 48 -8.43 -29.82 6.37
C TYR A 48 -7.27 -30.66 5.85
N LYS A 49 -7.40 -32.00 5.88
CA LYS A 49 -6.39 -32.91 5.37
C LYS A 49 -6.14 -32.68 3.86
N ILE A 50 -7.21 -32.56 3.08
CA ILE A 50 -7.11 -32.29 1.63
C ILE A 50 -6.53 -30.91 1.36
N ALA A 51 -6.95 -29.90 2.12
CA ALA A 51 -6.45 -28.55 1.98
C ALA A 51 -4.93 -28.47 2.19
N ASP A 52 -4.42 -29.18 3.19
CA ASP A 52 -3.00 -29.25 3.50
C ASP A 52 -2.22 -30.10 2.48
N GLU A 53 -2.67 -31.32 2.19
CA GLU A 53 -1.98 -32.26 1.30
C GLU A 53 -1.89 -31.76 -0.15
N TYR A 54 -2.94 -31.06 -0.63
CA TYR A 54 -3.02 -30.56 -2.00
C TYR A 54 -2.81 -29.05 -2.14
N ASN A 55 -2.33 -28.38 -1.07
CA ASN A 55 -2.05 -26.95 -1.02
C ASN A 55 -3.19 -26.07 -1.59
N THR A 56 -4.42 -26.37 -1.16
CA THR A 56 -5.62 -25.62 -1.53
C THR A 56 -6.24 -24.92 -0.32
N SER A 57 -7.16 -23.97 -0.55
CA SER A 57 -7.81 -23.25 0.54
C SER A 57 -9.13 -23.92 0.96
N MET A 58 -9.50 -23.76 2.24
CA MET A 58 -10.81 -24.14 2.74
C MET A 58 -11.93 -23.40 2.02
N ASP A 59 -11.72 -22.11 1.69
CA ASP A 59 -12.67 -21.28 0.96
C ASP A 59 -12.95 -21.86 -0.44
N PHE A 60 -11.92 -22.40 -1.10
CA PHE A 60 -12.13 -23.11 -2.37
C PHE A 60 -12.93 -24.39 -2.19
N LEU A 61 -12.58 -25.21 -1.22
CA LEU A 61 -13.27 -26.49 -1.01
C LEU A 61 -14.74 -26.28 -0.60
N LEU A 62 -15.01 -25.28 0.25
CA LEU A 62 -16.35 -25.00 0.76
C LEU A 62 -17.19 -24.19 -0.24
N ASP A 63 -16.67 -23.08 -0.72
CA ASP A 63 -17.43 -22.06 -1.46
C ASP A 63 -17.03 -21.94 -2.94
N GLY A 64 -16.01 -22.67 -3.39
CA GLY A 64 -15.48 -22.60 -4.74
C GLY A 64 -14.62 -21.39 -5.02
N ILE A 65 -14.27 -20.61 -4.00
CA ILE A 65 -13.51 -19.39 -4.11
C ILE A 65 -12.00 -19.73 -4.24
N ARG A 66 -11.46 -19.66 -5.44
CA ARG A 66 -10.01 -19.89 -5.66
C ARG A 66 -9.22 -18.73 -5.05
N LYS A 67 -8.10 -19.05 -4.38
CA LYS A 67 -7.18 -18.01 -3.86
C LYS A 67 -6.81 -16.97 -4.92
N ASN A 68 -6.74 -17.36 -6.20
CA ASN A 68 -6.46 -16.45 -7.31
C ASN A 68 -7.65 -15.53 -7.65
N GLU A 69 -8.90 -15.96 -7.42
CA GLU A 69 -10.09 -15.10 -7.59
C GLU A 69 -10.27 -14.17 -6.39
N TYR A 70 -9.92 -14.63 -5.18
CA TYR A 70 -9.91 -13.78 -3.99
C TYR A 70 -8.73 -12.78 -4.02
N GLN A 71 -7.62 -13.14 -4.66
CA GLN A 71 -6.52 -12.21 -4.93
C GLN A 71 -6.82 -11.29 -6.12
N ALA A 72 -7.63 -11.71 -7.08
CA ALA A 72 -8.10 -10.84 -8.16
C ALA A 72 -9.09 -9.77 -7.69
N ASN A 73 -9.83 -10.03 -6.59
CA ASN A 73 -10.65 -9.03 -5.89
C ASN A 73 -9.93 -8.35 -4.73
N LYS A 74 -8.74 -8.80 -4.33
CA LYS A 74 -7.85 -8.02 -3.48
C LYS A 74 -7.21 -6.98 -4.38
N VAL A 75 -7.42 -5.74 -4.08
CA VAL A 75 -6.79 -4.55 -4.61
C VAL A 75 -5.36 -4.87 -5.09
N THR A 76 -5.26 -5.45 -6.30
CA THR A 76 -3.99 -5.72 -6.97
C THR A 76 -3.50 -4.46 -7.67
N ASP A 77 -4.39 -3.47 -7.81
CA ASP A 77 -4.12 -2.25 -8.51
C ASP A 77 -3.73 -1.16 -7.51
N GLY A 78 -2.45 -0.91 -7.42
CA GLY A 78 -1.85 0.08 -6.53
C GLY A 78 -0.44 0.42 -6.94
N TYR A 79 0.15 1.33 -6.19
CA TYR A 79 1.54 1.72 -6.35
C TYR A 79 2.41 1.07 -5.29
N TRP A 80 3.54 0.50 -5.70
CA TRP A 80 4.66 0.18 -4.81
C TRP A 80 5.54 1.40 -4.67
N ILE A 81 5.29 2.22 -3.65
CA ILE A 81 5.94 3.51 -3.44
C ILE A 81 7.19 3.32 -2.60
N LYS A 82 8.32 3.85 -3.08
CA LYS A 82 9.58 3.87 -2.36
C LYS A 82 9.51 4.88 -1.21
N LYS A 83 9.99 4.49 -0.03
CA LYS A 83 10.12 5.39 1.12
C LYS A 83 11.44 6.18 1.05
N LEU A 84 11.45 7.38 1.58
CA LEU A 84 12.68 8.07 1.91
C LEU A 84 13.27 7.51 3.20
N ASN A 85 14.58 7.30 3.22
CA ASN A 85 15.29 6.80 4.41
C ASN A 85 15.34 7.84 5.55
N GLN A 86 15.01 9.09 5.23
CA GLN A 86 15.05 10.19 6.20
C GLN A 86 13.66 10.71 6.49
N LYS A 87 13.46 11.03 7.78
CA LYS A 87 12.29 11.78 8.21
C LYS A 87 12.39 13.23 7.74
N VAL A 88 11.27 13.79 7.33
CA VAL A 88 11.18 15.16 6.85
C VAL A 88 10.85 16.09 8.01
N GLY A 89 11.75 17.01 8.35
CA GLY A 89 11.55 17.98 9.43
C GLY A 89 12.56 17.89 10.59
N ALA A 90 13.45 16.90 10.58
CA ALA A 90 14.36 16.61 11.70
C ALA A 90 15.58 17.55 11.81
N GLY A 91 15.72 18.55 10.94
CA GLY A 91 16.84 19.50 11.00
C GLY A 91 18.21 18.88 10.67
N THR A 92 18.24 17.71 10.08
CA THR A 92 19.48 17.05 9.62
C THR A 92 19.83 17.53 8.22
N SER A 93 21.06 18.03 8.04
CA SER A 93 21.61 18.36 6.73
C SER A 93 21.67 17.11 5.85
N VAL A 94 21.09 17.20 4.67
CA VAL A 94 21.00 16.09 3.72
C VAL A 94 21.75 16.45 2.46
N ASP A 95 22.65 15.57 2.03
CA ASP A 95 23.20 15.67 0.68
C ASP A 95 22.09 15.32 -0.32
N ILE A 96 21.77 16.26 -1.22
CA ILE A 96 20.67 16.12 -2.20
C ILE A 96 20.87 14.92 -3.12
N THR A 97 22.11 14.49 -3.31
CA THR A 97 22.43 13.27 -4.07
C THR A 97 22.00 12.00 -3.37
N GLU A 98 21.89 12.02 -2.03
CA GLU A 98 21.46 10.87 -1.21
C GLU A 98 19.93 10.75 -1.05
N VAL A 99 19.16 11.79 -1.35
CA VAL A 99 17.67 11.70 -1.36
C VAL A 99 17.17 10.67 -2.39
N ASP A 100 18.00 10.32 -3.37
CA ASP A 100 17.71 9.24 -4.33
C ASP A 100 18.22 7.85 -3.89
N VAL A 101 19.02 7.73 -2.84
CA VAL A 101 19.50 6.45 -2.29
C VAL A 101 18.41 5.86 -1.41
N ILE A 102 17.49 5.23 -2.06
CA ILE A 102 16.41 4.48 -1.43
C ILE A 102 16.82 3.02 -1.51
N ASP A 103 16.85 2.37 -0.35
CA ASP A 103 16.96 0.92 -0.31
C ASP A 103 15.85 0.33 -1.19
N GLU A 104 16.21 -0.43 -2.23
CA GLU A 104 15.24 -0.92 -3.22
C GLU A 104 14.16 -1.81 -2.60
N ASP A 105 14.43 -2.34 -1.41
CA ASP A 105 13.56 -3.29 -0.73
C ASP A 105 12.50 -2.62 0.17
N ASP A 106 12.62 -1.34 0.54
CA ASP A 106 11.64 -0.66 1.42
C ASP A 106 10.57 0.09 0.61
N ARG A 107 9.63 -0.68 0.06
CA ARG A 107 8.47 -0.17 -0.67
C ARG A 107 7.19 -0.40 0.12
N PHE A 108 6.29 0.56 0.04
CA PHE A 108 4.96 0.47 0.63
C PHE A 108 3.90 0.36 -0.47
N PHE A 109 2.99 -0.63 -0.34
CA PHE A 109 1.89 -0.79 -1.28
C PHE A 109 0.74 0.12 -0.91
N VAL A 110 0.32 0.98 -1.85
CA VAL A 110 -0.83 1.88 -1.69
C VAL A 110 -1.84 1.65 -2.81
N PRO A 111 -3.05 1.19 -2.49
CA PRO A 111 -4.10 0.96 -3.47
C PRO A 111 -4.47 2.20 -4.28
N PHE A 112 -4.84 2.04 -5.56
CA PHE A 112 -5.29 3.14 -6.43
C PHE A 112 -6.51 3.88 -5.88
N THR A 113 -7.33 3.23 -5.07
CA THR A 113 -8.50 3.83 -4.41
C THR A 113 -8.15 5.01 -3.50
N PHE A 114 -6.90 5.12 -3.05
CA PHE A 114 -6.43 6.27 -2.29
C PHE A 114 -6.16 7.51 -3.15
N PHE A 115 -6.11 7.37 -4.48
CA PHE A 115 -5.76 8.44 -5.39
C PHE A 115 -6.96 8.86 -6.24
N LYS A 116 -7.17 10.18 -6.38
CA LYS A 116 -8.22 10.73 -7.25
C LYS A 116 -7.87 10.62 -8.73
N THR A 117 -6.57 10.60 -9.04
CA THR A 117 -6.03 10.55 -10.40
C THR A 117 -4.85 9.61 -10.42
N LEU A 118 -4.78 8.76 -11.45
CA LEU A 118 -3.65 7.87 -11.62
C LEU A 118 -2.39 8.66 -12.00
N MET A 119 -1.27 8.29 -11.40
CA MET A 119 0.02 8.94 -11.55
C MET A 119 1.08 7.96 -12.04
N LYS A 120 2.22 8.47 -12.49
CA LYS A 120 3.35 7.61 -12.84
C LYS A 120 4.05 7.15 -11.56
N ASN A 121 4.09 5.83 -11.33
CA ASN A 121 4.69 5.23 -10.12
C ASN A 121 6.14 5.67 -9.87
N GLU A 122 6.92 5.82 -10.93
CA GLU A 122 8.33 6.22 -10.87
C GLU A 122 8.58 7.54 -10.16
N LYS A 123 7.60 8.46 -10.22
CA LYS A 123 7.65 9.78 -9.58
C LYS A 123 7.14 9.79 -8.16
N LEU A 124 6.45 8.74 -7.72
CA LEU A 124 5.87 8.69 -6.38
C LEU A 124 6.91 8.30 -5.34
N ARG A 125 6.90 9.04 -4.23
CA ARG A 125 7.71 8.75 -3.04
C ARG A 125 6.87 8.92 -1.80
N MET A 126 7.33 8.32 -0.71
CA MET A 126 6.72 8.39 0.60
C MET A 126 7.76 8.83 1.62
N ALA A 127 7.39 9.74 2.51
CA ALA A 127 8.25 10.24 3.56
C ALA A 127 7.50 10.27 4.89
N GLN A 128 8.21 9.95 5.98
CA GLN A 128 7.69 10.11 7.32
C GLN A 128 7.94 11.55 7.79
N VAL A 129 6.91 12.16 8.39
CA VAL A 129 6.98 13.51 8.93
C VAL A 129 7.68 13.46 10.30
N ASP A 130 8.55 14.45 10.53
CA ASP A 130 9.13 14.70 11.85
C ASP A 130 8.96 16.16 12.21
N GLY A 131 8.93 16.47 13.53
CA GLY A 131 8.73 17.81 14.03
C GLY A 131 7.26 18.29 14.02
N TYR A 132 7.04 19.44 14.60
CA TYR A 132 5.72 19.97 14.97
C TYR A 132 5.28 21.17 14.13
N SER A 133 6.05 21.58 13.12
CA SER A 133 5.78 22.80 12.34
C SER A 133 4.47 22.75 11.55
N MET A 134 3.96 21.55 11.28
CA MET A 134 2.74 21.33 10.51
C MET A 134 1.53 20.90 11.34
N VAL A 135 1.66 20.85 12.67
CA VAL A 135 0.53 20.62 13.60
C VAL A 135 -0.47 21.78 13.50
N PRO A 136 -1.81 21.53 13.47
CA PRO A 136 -2.48 20.24 13.64
C PRO A 136 -2.70 19.46 12.33
N MET A 137 -2.20 19.93 11.20
CA MET A 137 -2.43 19.29 9.90
C MET A 137 -1.67 17.96 9.74
N LEU A 138 -0.42 17.92 10.22
CA LEU A 138 0.42 16.75 10.30
C LEU A 138 1.12 16.70 11.64
N HIS A 139 1.19 15.50 12.21
CA HIS A 139 1.91 15.22 13.46
C HIS A 139 3.20 14.47 13.16
N PRO A 140 4.15 14.45 14.10
CA PRO A 140 5.28 13.53 14.01
C PRO A 140 4.81 12.09 13.78
N ASP A 141 5.56 11.35 12.96
CA ASP A 141 5.30 9.97 12.53
C ASP A 141 4.17 9.78 11.52
N ASP A 142 3.42 10.82 11.15
CA ASP A 142 2.54 10.76 9.98
C ASP A 142 3.34 10.53 8.69
N TRP A 143 2.66 10.02 7.67
CA TRP A 143 3.26 9.77 6.37
C TRP A 143 2.67 10.67 5.29
N VAL A 144 3.51 11.12 4.39
CA VAL A 144 3.09 11.86 3.20
C VAL A 144 3.54 11.15 1.92
N ILE A 145 2.64 11.07 0.94
CA ILE A 145 2.95 10.61 -0.40
C ILE A 145 3.08 11.84 -1.28
N PHE A 146 4.16 11.96 -2.02
CA PHE A 146 4.44 13.11 -2.88
C PHE A 146 4.90 12.69 -4.28
N GLU A 147 4.62 13.53 -5.26
CA GLU A 147 5.17 13.43 -6.61
C GLU A 147 6.47 14.24 -6.70
N LYS A 148 7.57 13.58 -7.07
CA LYS A 148 8.85 14.28 -7.33
C LYS A 148 8.65 15.35 -8.38
N THR A 149 8.98 16.58 -8.04
CA THR A 149 9.02 17.73 -8.95
C THR A 149 9.96 18.79 -8.39
N LYS A 150 10.63 19.50 -9.28
CA LYS A 150 11.44 20.69 -8.93
C LYS A 150 10.67 22.00 -9.16
N GLU A 151 9.43 21.91 -9.63
CA GLU A 151 8.63 23.05 -10.03
C GLU A 151 7.50 23.32 -9.04
N PHE A 152 7.20 24.59 -8.82
CA PHE A 152 5.97 24.99 -8.16
C PHE A 152 4.76 24.77 -9.08
N ARG A 153 3.84 23.91 -8.67
CA ARG A 153 2.63 23.54 -9.42
C ARG A 153 1.35 23.96 -8.68
N GLY A 154 1.31 25.26 -8.33
CA GLY A 154 0.21 25.85 -7.57
C GLY A 154 0.28 25.56 -6.08
N ASP A 155 -0.50 26.32 -5.32
CA ASP A 155 -0.55 26.26 -3.86
C ASP A 155 -0.77 24.85 -3.35
N GLY A 156 -0.18 24.52 -2.22
CA GLY A 156 -0.34 23.22 -1.59
C GLY A 156 0.81 22.83 -0.68
N LEU A 157 0.76 21.59 -0.23
CA LEU A 157 1.77 20.99 0.63
C LEU A 157 2.91 20.45 -0.22
N TYR A 158 4.15 20.77 0.17
CA TYR A 158 5.36 20.37 -0.53
C TYR A 158 6.41 19.84 0.43
N ILE A 159 7.26 18.98 -0.11
CA ILE A 159 8.56 18.69 0.48
C ILE A 159 9.56 19.63 -0.19
N ILE A 160 10.28 20.36 0.63
CA ILE A 160 11.30 21.32 0.22
C ILE A 160 12.61 21.06 0.96
N MET A 161 13.69 21.43 0.32
CA MET A 161 15.00 21.61 0.95
C MET A 161 15.24 23.09 1.13
N TYR A 162 15.45 23.52 2.37
CA TYR A 162 15.75 24.91 2.70
C TYR A 162 16.91 24.97 3.71
N ASN A 163 18.00 25.63 3.36
CA ASN A 163 19.23 25.67 4.15
C ASN A 163 19.65 24.27 4.62
N ASP A 164 19.77 23.33 3.68
CA ASP A 164 20.13 21.93 3.89
C ASP A 164 19.19 21.14 4.81
N ASN A 165 18.01 21.66 5.11
CA ASN A 165 17.00 20.99 5.89
C ASN A 165 15.83 20.54 5.03
N LEU A 166 15.52 19.24 5.08
CA LEU A 166 14.35 18.69 4.39
C LEU A 166 13.09 18.94 5.24
N MET A 167 12.09 19.61 4.67
CA MET A 167 10.90 20.06 5.38
C MET A 167 9.62 19.78 4.62
N VAL A 168 8.52 19.56 5.35
CA VAL A 168 7.15 19.66 4.82
C VAL A 168 6.63 21.05 5.13
N LYS A 169 6.18 21.80 4.13
CA LYS A 169 5.62 23.15 4.26
C LYS A 169 4.49 23.37 3.26
N ILE A 170 3.60 24.30 3.57
CA ILE A 170 2.66 24.83 2.57
C ILE A 170 3.41 25.89 1.75
N LEU A 171 3.41 25.71 0.44
CA LEU A 171 3.90 26.72 -0.49
C LEU A 171 2.72 27.44 -1.13
N GLN A 172 2.80 28.75 -1.17
CA GLN A 172 1.78 29.64 -1.70
C GLN A 172 2.43 30.75 -2.51
N LYS A 173 1.87 31.10 -3.68
CA LYS A 173 2.35 32.23 -4.44
C LYS A 173 1.67 33.51 -3.97
N THR A 174 2.45 34.50 -3.58
CA THR A 174 1.90 35.79 -3.17
C THR A 174 1.42 36.56 -4.40
N PRO A 175 0.54 37.58 -4.25
CA PRO A 175 0.14 38.48 -5.36
C PRO A 175 1.30 39.19 -6.05
N ARG A 176 2.43 39.34 -5.37
CA ARG A 176 3.66 39.94 -5.91
C ARG A 176 4.50 38.94 -6.71
N GLY A 177 4.13 37.65 -6.72
CA GLY A 177 4.86 36.60 -7.41
C GLY A 177 5.89 35.86 -6.55
N ASN A 178 6.15 36.30 -5.33
CA ASN A 178 7.07 35.65 -4.41
C ASN A 178 6.51 34.33 -3.87
N LEU A 179 7.38 33.47 -3.36
CA LEU A 179 6.98 32.21 -2.75
C LEU A 179 6.87 32.36 -1.24
N TYR A 180 5.68 32.14 -0.70
CA TYR A 180 5.43 32.13 0.74
C TYR A 180 5.50 30.71 1.28
N ILE A 181 6.39 30.48 2.25
CA ILE A 181 6.60 29.20 2.92
C ILE A 181 5.90 29.28 4.27
N LYS A 182 4.86 28.46 4.43
CA LYS A 182 3.97 28.52 5.58
C LYS A 182 4.04 27.28 6.43
N SER A 183 4.20 27.48 7.74
CA SER A 183 3.93 26.51 8.78
C SER A 183 2.47 26.61 9.21
N THR A 184 1.84 25.48 9.57
CA THR A 184 0.47 25.48 10.16
C THR A 184 0.49 25.73 11.65
N ASN A 185 1.55 25.32 12.32
CA ASN A 185 1.78 25.62 13.71
C ASN A 185 2.25 27.08 13.88
N LYS A 186 1.51 27.85 14.69
CA LYS A 186 1.77 29.28 14.92
C LYS A 186 3.06 29.55 15.68
N ASP A 187 3.58 28.56 16.39
CA ASP A 187 4.86 28.67 17.11
C ASP A 187 6.07 28.60 16.17
N TYR A 188 5.84 28.29 14.90
CA TYR A 188 6.86 28.21 13.86
C TYR A 188 6.68 29.34 12.85
N GLU A 189 7.76 30.03 12.56
CA GLU A 189 7.76 31.15 11.62
C GLU A 189 7.39 30.72 10.21
N SER A 190 6.59 31.55 9.55
CA SER A 190 6.30 31.47 8.12
C SER A 190 6.95 32.67 7.46
N PHE A 191 7.56 32.46 6.31
CA PHE A 191 8.38 33.49 5.66
C PHE A 191 8.21 33.50 4.14
N GLU A 192 8.55 34.64 3.54
CA GLU A 192 8.47 34.86 2.10
C GLU A 192 9.88 34.78 1.52
N LEU A 193 10.03 34.07 0.41
CA LEU A 193 11.26 34.08 -0.41
C LEU A 193 11.03 34.99 -1.57
N ASP A 194 11.95 35.97 -1.73
CA ASP A 194 12.08 36.83 -2.90
C ASP A 194 13.00 36.18 -3.95
N GLU A 195 13.24 36.90 -5.05
CA GLU A 195 14.09 36.42 -6.15
C GLU A 195 15.52 36.12 -5.67
N ASP A 196 16.04 36.91 -4.72
CA ASP A 196 17.42 36.77 -4.23
C ASP A 196 17.61 35.56 -3.30
N THR A 197 16.56 35.17 -2.58
CA THR A 197 16.57 34.07 -1.60
C THR A 197 15.99 32.78 -2.17
N TYR A 198 15.41 32.82 -3.37
CA TYR A 198 14.77 31.67 -4.00
C TYR A 198 15.74 30.49 -4.24
N GLU A 199 17.00 30.77 -4.52
CA GLU A 199 18.03 29.75 -4.75
C GLU A 199 18.32 28.90 -3.50
N SER A 200 18.05 29.43 -2.30
CA SER A 200 18.21 28.68 -1.03
C SER A 200 17.11 27.65 -0.78
N CYS A 201 16.05 27.64 -1.59
CA CYS A 201 14.91 26.75 -1.46
C CYS A 201 14.76 25.87 -2.69
N GLN A 202 14.92 24.57 -2.53
CA GLN A 202 14.65 23.60 -3.59
C GLN A 202 13.34 22.85 -3.32
N ILE A 203 12.47 22.83 -4.32
CA ILE A 203 11.29 21.96 -4.28
C ILE A 203 11.73 20.54 -4.61
N ILE A 204 11.41 19.59 -3.73
CA ILE A 204 11.68 18.15 -3.90
C ILE A 204 10.46 17.44 -4.46
N GLY A 205 9.27 17.85 -4.01
CA GLY A 205 8.03 17.25 -4.51
C GLY A 205 6.78 17.91 -3.96
N LYS A 206 5.67 17.70 -4.68
CA LYS A 206 4.34 18.14 -4.25
C LYS A 206 3.63 17.00 -3.55
N VAL A 207 3.16 17.22 -2.32
CA VAL A 207 2.39 16.22 -1.57
C VAL A 207 1.02 16.06 -2.21
N ILE A 208 0.63 14.81 -2.41
CA ILE A 208 -0.63 14.42 -3.04
C ILE A 208 -1.56 13.72 -2.07
N LYS A 209 -0.99 13.12 -1.01
CA LYS A 209 -1.76 12.40 0.02
C LYS A 209 -1.03 12.46 1.36
N CYS A 210 -1.80 12.60 2.43
CA CYS A 210 -1.35 12.39 3.80
C CYS A 210 -2.00 11.12 4.35
N ILE A 211 -1.25 10.36 5.14
CA ILE A 211 -1.70 9.17 5.87
C ILE A 211 -1.46 9.49 7.33
N ILE A 212 -2.53 9.74 8.04
CA ILE A 212 -2.59 10.20 9.43
C ILE A 212 -3.06 9.03 10.29
#